data_138ad3650e0b36356a64f0c2296062b4
#
_entry.id   138ad3650e0b36356a64f0c2296062b4
#
_cell.length_a   1.000
_cell.length_b   1.000
_cell.length_c   1.000
_cell.angle_alpha   90.00
_cell.angle_beta   90.00
_cell.angle_gamma   90.00
#
_symmetry.space_group_name_H-M   'P 1'
#
loop_
_entity.id
_entity.type
_entity.pdbx_description
1 polymer ?
#
loop_
_entity_poly.entity_id
_entity_poly.type
_entity_poly.pdbx_seq_one_letter_code
_entity_poly.pdbx_strand_id
1 'polypeptide(L)'
;DDNIENSLWLEMNEDGMKVTCKTLHNIINSDFSQPFDPLVDYLKELPEWKEESDPDYIDQLADTIHVIDKPDYHHTQEEFRYFFKKWLVAMVVAWESLKVVNQVILILVGRGGIFKTTFFAYLLPPILRQYFINDSTANYTDKDFMEACSSKAVLCMDEFECIFGKNLSAFKSAITKLTFSIRRPYDKYRSELPHRGSLCGTSNSQQFITDDENRRYSPWIVESIESPIEQPIDYTHVYAEAVALGKKVTKEKKYKEGDWTFWLNRADIELMRQHNRLFMVANYAEEQILRYYKVPDETTDVNFIKFRYSAEILERIGSNPALRQNLNKQNIGSVMSQLGFKKIHKEKGNGWAVIEKEPQELNNDAAVSPNDKLED
;
A
#
# COMPACT_ATOMS: atom_id res chain seq x y z
N ASP A 1 7.82 22.13 -21.23
CA ASP A 1 8.93 21.47 -21.91
C ASP A 1 9.61 22.48 -22.83
N ASP A 2 10.92 22.73 -22.66
CA ASP A 2 11.71 23.69 -23.41
C ASP A 2 11.58 23.51 -24.93
N ASN A 3 11.36 22.27 -25.38
CA ASN A 3 11.15 21.98 -26.80
C ASN A 3 9.82 22.56 -27.32
N ILE A 4 8.75 22.52 -26.53
CA ILE A 4 7.44 23.08 -26.91
C ILE A 4 7.53 24.58 -26.97
N GLU A 5 8.14 25.23 -25.97
CA GLU A 5 8.34 26.67 -25.94
C GLU A 5 9.18 27.14 -27.14
N ASN A 6 10.27 26.43 -27.45
CA ASN A 6 11.12 26.74 -28.59
C ASN A 6 10.41 26.52 -29.93
N SER A 7 9.62 25.47 -30.08
CA SER A 7 8.84 25.22 -31.30
C SER A 7 7.79 26.28 -31.53
N LEU A 8 7.02 26.65 -30.49
CA LEU A 8 6.06 27.75 -30.53
C LEU A 8 6.74 29.08 -30.86
N TRP A 9 7.91 29.35 -30.26
CA TRP A 9 8.66 30.57 -30.53
C TRP A 9 9.11 30.64 -31.98
N LEU A 10 9.58 29.55 -32.57
CA LEU A 10 9.97 29.49 -33.98
C LEU A 10 8.77 29.75 -34.89
N GLU A 11 7.64 29.06 -34.68
CA GLU A 11 6.43 29.19 -35.45
C GLU A 11 5.89 30.63 -35.40
N MET A 12 5.83 31.24 -34.21
CA MET A 12 5.38 32.62 -34.04
C MET A 12 6.29 33.63 -34.77
N ASN A 13 7.62 33.38 -34.76
CA ASN A 13 8.54 34.26 -35.49
C ASN A 13 8.46 34.09 -37.01
N GLU A 14 8.21 32.87 -37.51
CA GLU A 14 7.94 32.59 -38.93
C GLU A 14 6.66 33.29 -39.39
N ASP A 15 5.63 33.37 -38.53
CA ASP A 15 4.40 34.13 -38.75
C ASP A 15 4.56 35.67 -38.62
N GLY A 16 5.78 36.16 -38.39
CA GLY A 16 6.09 37.58 -38.27
C GLY A 16 5.81 38.19 -36.89
N MET A 17 5.48 37.39 -35.88
CA MET A 17 5.30 37.85 -34.50
C MET A 17 6.67 38.03 -33.82
N LYS A 18 7.07 39.23 -33.50
CA LYS A 18 8.33 39.51 -32.80
C LYS A 18 8.18 39.25 -31.30
N VAL A 19 8.24 38.01 -30.87
CA VAL A 19 8.16 37.60 -29.47
C VAL A 19 9.50 37.04 -29.02
N THR A 20 9.95 37.39 -27.80
CA THR A 20 11.14 36.76 -27.23
C THR A 20 10.74 35.46 -26.47
N CYS A 21 11.63 34.46 -26.41
CA CYS A 21 11.39 33.22 -25.62
C CYS A 21 10.99 33.55 -24.18
N LYS A 22 11.59 34.57 -23.55
CA LYS A 22 11.25 35.01 -22.21
C LYS A 22 9.82 35.54 -22.10
N THR A 23 9.35 36.28 -23.09
CA THR A 23 7.98 36.78 -23.13
C THR A 23 6.99 35.65 -23.32
N LEU A 24 7.29 34.70 -24.20
CA LEU A 24 6.49 33.50 -24.43
C LEU A 24 6.40 32.66 -23.16
N HIS A 25 7.54 32.39 -22.51
CA HIS A 25 7.60 31.68 -21.22
C HIS A 25 6.71 32.34 -20.15
N ASN A 26 6.77 33.65 -20.01
CA ASN A 26 5.93 34.41 -19.07
C ASN A 26 4.44 34.30 -19.39
N ILE A 27 4.06 34.30 -20.67
CA ILE A 27 2.66 34.16 -21.10
C ILE A 27 2.15 32.74 -20.82
N ILE A 28 2.93 31.71 -21.18
CA ILE A 28 2.56 30.33 -20.98
C ILE A 28 2.38 30.00 -19.47
N ASN A 29 3.23 30.60 -18.63
CA ASN A 29 3.17 30.39 -17.17
C ASN A 29 2.32 31.41 -16.42
N SER A 30 1.48 32.17 -17.11
CA SER A 30 0.54 33.15 -16.54
C SER A 30 -0.89 32.62 -16.50
N ASP A 31 -1.76 33.30 -15.76
CA ASP A 31 -3.20 33.03 -15.71
C ASP A 31 -3.92 33.24 -17.07
N PHE A 32 -3.22 33.78 -18.07
CA PHE A 32 -3.74 33.92 -19.44
C PHE A 32 -3.87 32.57 -20.15
N SER A 33 -2.95 31.65 -19.87
CA SER A 33 -3.00 30.30 -20.43
C SER A 33 -3.94 29.42 -19.59
N GLN A 34 -4.94 28.82 -20.24
CA GLN A 34 -5.81 27.89 -19.53
C GLN A 34 -5.01 26.66 -19.07
N PRO A 35 -5.10 26.28 -17.78
CA PRO A 35 -4.42 25.10 -17.30
C PRO A 35 -5.02 23.85 -17.98
N PHE A 36 -4.16 23.08 -18.61
CA PHE A 36 -4.51 21.77 -19.18
C PHE A 36 -4.17 20.67 -18.18
N ASP A 37 -5.14 19.85 -17.84
CA ASP A 37 -4.99 18.71 -16.93
C ASP A 37 -5.34 17.41 -17.64
N PRO A 38 -4.34 16.68 -18.17
CA PRO A 38 -4.58 15.49 -18.98
C PRO A 38 -5.36 14.38 -18.25
N LEU A 39 -5.18 14.25 -16.93
CA LEU A 39 -5.92 13.24 -16.14
C LEU A 39 -7.39 13.61 -16.03
N VAL A 40 -7.67 14.86 -15.66
CA VAL A 40 -9.04 15.36 -15.52
C VAL A 40 -9.75 15.43 -16.87
N ASP A 41 -9.05 15.89 -17.92
CA ASP A 41 -9.64 16.05 -19.25
C ASP A 41 -9.99 14.67 -19.86
N TYR A 42 -9.14 13.66 -19.66
CA TYR A 42 -9.48 12.29 -20.03
C TYR A 42 -10.78 11.80 -19.36
N LEU A 43 -10.94 12.06 -18.05
CA LEU A 43 -12.13 11.63 -17.30
C LEU A 43 -13.42 12.35 -17.75
N LYS A 44 -13.34 13.56 -18.28
CA LYS A 44 -14.50 14.30 -18.80
C LYS A 44 -15.05 13.76 -20.11
N GLU A 45 -14.22 13.07 -20.89
CA GLU A 45 -14.58 12.51 -22.20
C GLU A 45 -15.22 11.12 -22.08
N LEU A 46 -15.23 10.52 -20.88
CA LEU A 46 -15.77 9.18 -20.67
C LEU A 46 -17.30 9.15 -20.75
N PRO A 47 -17.89 8.02 -21.25
CA PRO A 47 -19.32 7.84 -21.24
C PRO A 47 -19.87 7.72 -19.82
N GLU A 48 -21.19 7.90 -19.69
CA GLU A 48 -21.87 7.64 -18.43
C GLU A 48 -21.97 6.13 -18.19
N TRP A 49 -21.63 5.67 -16.98
CA TRP A 49 -21.86 4.30 -16.51
C TRP A 49 -23.02 4.28 -15.51
N LYS A 50 -23.87 3.26 -15.62
CA LYS A 50 -25.09 3.10 -14.79
C LYS A 50 -25.07 1.77 -14.06
N GLU A 51 -25.10 1.84 -12.75
CA GLU A 51 -25.03 0.68 -11.84
C GLU A 51 -26.13 -0.35 -12.09
N GLU A 52 -27.32 0.09 -12.55
CA GLU A 52 -28.46 -0.81 -12.72
C GLU A 52 -28.44 -1.59 -14.04
N SER A 53 -27.71 -1.13 -15.06
CA SER A 53 -27.78 -1.69 -16.43
C SER A 53 -26.43 -2.13 -16.98
N ASP A 54 -25.35 -1.54 -16.53
CA ASP A 54 -24.05 -1.79 -17.10
C ASP A 54 -23.27 -2.85 -16.30
N PRO A 55 -22.37 -3.62 -16.94
CA PRO A 55 -21.52 -4.56 -16.23
C PRO A 55 -20.56 -3.90 -15.23
N ASP A 56 -20.10 -4.67 -14.26
CA ASP A 56 -19.02 -4.31 -13.35
C ASP A 56 -17.66 -4.49 -14.06
N TYR A 57 -17.22 -3.49 -14.80
CA TYR A 57 -15.99 -3.54 -15.60
C TYR A 57 -14.72 -3.56 -14.72
N ILE A 58 -14.77 -2.93 -13.54
CA ILE A 58 -13.64 -2.96 -12.59
C ILE A 58 -13.47 -4.38 -12.04
N ASP A 59 -14.54 -5.09 -11.75
CA ASP A 59 -14.48 -6.48 -11.29
C ASP A 59 -13.97 -7.41 -12.40
N GLN A 60 -14.39 -7.20 -13.64
CA GLN A 60 -13.86 -7.94 -14.81
C GLN A 60 -12.35 -7.68 -14.98
N LEU A 61 -11.90 -6.45 -14.78
CA LEU A 61 -10.46 -6.15 -14.79
C LEU A 61 -9.74 -6.84 -13.64
N ALA A 62 -10.29 -6.83 -12.42
CA ALA A 62 -9.73 -7.52 -11.29
C ALA A 62 -9.60 -9.04 -11.53
N ASP A 63 -10.52 -9.65 -12.28
CA ASP A 63 -10.51 -11.07 -12.61
C ASP A 63 -9.39 -11.48 -13.57
N THR A 64 -8.76 -10.55 -14.26
CA THR A 64 -7.53 -10.83 -15.02
C THR A 64 -6.31 -11.10 -14.14
N ILE A 65 -6.42 -10.84 -12.83
CA ILE A 65 -5.43 -11.16 -11.82
C ILE A 65 -5.95 -12.32 -10.98
N HIS A 66 -5.36 -13.49 -11.16
CA HIS A 66 -5.76 -14.69 -10.43
C HIS A 66 -5.06 -14.75 -9.08
N VAL A 67 -5.82 -14.55 -8.02
CA VAL A 67 -5.31 -14.57 -6.63
C VAL A 67 -5.36 -15.98 -6.07
N ILE A 68 -4.36 -16.36 -5.28
CA ILE A 68 -4.34 -17.64 -4.58
C ILE A 68 -5.24 -17.55 -3.34
N ASP A 69 -6.34 -18.29 -3.34
CA ASP A 69 -7.31 -18.25 -2.23
C ASP A 69 -6.74 -18.79 -0.91
N LYS A 70 -6.86 -17.99 0.15
CA LYS A 70 -6.57 -18.34 1.54
C LYS A 70 -7.67 -17.76 2.45
N PRO A 71 -8.84 -18.40 2.51
CA PRO A 71 -10.04 -17.86 3.17
C PRO A 71 -9.83 -17.53 4.66
N ASP A 72 -9.01 -18.31 5.37
CA ASP A 72 -8.71 -18.09 6.80
C ASP A 72 -8.05 -16.72 7.08
N TYR A 73 -7.52 -16.09 6.05
CA TYR A 73 -6.88 -14.77 6.11
C TYR A 73 -7.63 -13.69 5.35
N HIS A 74 -8.89 -13.91 4.97
CA HIS A 74 -9.59 -12.97 4.09
C HIS A 74 -8.78 -12.63 2.83
N HIS A 75 -8.24 -13.66 2.19
CA HIS A 75 -7.43 -13.56 0.98
C HIS A 75 -8.05 -14.45 -0.11
N THR A 76 -9.09 -13.93 -0.75
CA THR A 76 -9.85 -14.60 -1.81
C THR A 76 -10.00 -13.69 -3.01
N GLN A 77 -10.36 -14.26 -4.16
CA GLN A 77 -10.61 -13.49 -5.37
C GLN A 77 -11.76 -12.47 -5.19
N GLU A 78 -12.78 -12.77 -4.38
CA GLU A 78 -13.88 -11.85 -4.09
C GLU A 78 -13.40 -10.64 -3.28
N GLU A 79 -12.61 -10.88 -2.25
CA GLU A 79 -12.03 -9.79 -1.43
C GLU A 79 -11.02 -8.97 -2.24
N PHE A 80 -10.27 -9.61 -3.16
CA PHE A 80 -9.40 -8.89 -4.07
C PHE A 80 -10.18 -7.92 -4.95
N ARG A 81 -11.29 -8.35 -5.61
CA ARG A 81 -12.17 -7.46 -6.38
C ARG A 81 -12.62 -6.26 -5.55
N TYR A 82 -13.09 -6.53 -4.32
CA TYR A 82 -13.58 -5.48 -3.42
C TYR A 82 -12.51 -4.42 -3.09
N PHE A 83 -11.30 -4.83 -2.69
CA PHE A 83 -10.23 -3.90 -2.34
C PHE A 83 -9.57 -3.27 -3.55
N PHE A 84 -9.46 -3.99 -4.67
CA PHE A 84 -9.00 -3.45 -5.95
C PHE A 84 -9.93 -2.32 -6.44
N LYS A 85 -11.25 -2.55 -6.41
CA LYS A 85 -12.26 -1.54 -6.77
C LYS A 85 -12.11 -0.29 -5.91
N LYS A 86 -11.96 -0.43 -4.60
CA LYS A 86 -11.71 0.71 -3.72
C LYS A 86 -10.43 1.47 -4.08
N TRP A 87 -9.34 0.76 -4.32
CA TRP A 87 -8.07 1.36 -4.68
C TRP A 87 -8.14 2.11 -6.02
N LEU A 88 -8.77 1.50 -7.03
CA LEU A 88 -8.91 2.10 -8.36
C LEU A 88 -9.81 3.35 -8.33
N VAL A 89 -10.95 3.28 -7.65
CA VAL A 89 -11.85 4.44 -7.50
C VAL A 89 -11.16 5.56 -6.71
N ALA A 90 -10.44 5.24 -5.63
CA ALA A 90 -9.66 6.24 -4.88
C ALA A 90 -8.59 6.91 -5.75
N MET A 91 -7.94 6.17 -6.65
CA MET A 91 -6.98 6.69 -7.62
C MET A 91 -7.65 7.72 -8.55
N VAL A 92 -8.78 7.36 -9.14
CA VAL A 92 -9.53 8.24 -10.07
C VAL A 92 -10.03 9.51 -9.34
N VAL A 93 -10.58 9.36 -8.13
CA VAL A 93 -11.04 10.51 -7.33
C VAL A 93 -9.88 11.44 -6.94
N ALA A 94 -8.69 10.89 -6.65
CA ALA A 94 -7.50 11.69 -6.36
C ALA A 94 -7.01 12.51 -7.57
N TRP A 95 -7.32 12.11 -8.80
CA TRP A 95 -7.01 12.92 -9.99
C TRP A 95 -7.91 14.14 -10.10
N GLU A 96 -9.20 14.03 -9.76
CA GLU A 96 -10.16 15.14 -9.83
C GLU A 96 -10.15 16.04 -8.60
N SER A 97 -9.85 15.49 -7.42
CA SER A 97 -10.04 16.18 -6.15
C SER A 97 -8.72 16.46 -5.42
N LEU A 98 -8.44 17.74 -5.19
CA LEU A 98 -7.31 18.16 -4.37
C LEU A 98 -7.47 17.86 -2.86
N LYS A 99 -8.61 17.31 -2.46
CA LYS A 99 -8.95 17.00 -1.05
C LYS A 99 -8.86 15.52 -0.73
N VAL A 100 -8.54 14.71 -1.71
CA VAL A 100 -8.47 13.25 -1.59
C VAL A 100 -7.08 12.77 -1.97
N VAL A 101 -6.55 11.85 -1.20
CA VAL A 101 -5.34 11.10 -1.52
C VAL A 101 -5.62 9.62 -1.35
N ASN A 102 -5.16 8.80 -2.29
CA ASN A 102 -5.22 7.35 -2.14
C ASN A 102 -4.16 6.89 -1.13
N GLN A 103 -4.59 6.55 0.08
CA GLN A 103 -3.69 6.18 1.18
C GLN A 103 -3.32 4.69 1.18
N VAL A 104 -3.92 3.89 0.29
CA VAL A 104 -3.70 2.45 0.20
C VAL A 104 -2.72 2.16 -0.91
N ILE A 105 -1.80 1.27 -0.65
CA ILE A 105 -0.82 0.77 -1.61
C ILE A 105 -1.25 -0.63 -2.01
N LEU A 106 -1.63 -0.81 -3.26
CA LEU A 106 -1.94 -2.12 -3.83
C LEU A 106 -0.63 -2.83 -4.19
N ILE A 107 -0.41 -4.05 -3.66
CA ILE A 107 0.84 -4.77 -3.86
C ILE A 107 0.55 -6.17 -4.42
N LEU A 108 1.14 -6.48 -5.57
CA LEU A 108 1.04 -7.81 -6.17
C LEU A 108 2.27 -8.65 -5.80
N VAL A 109 2.02 -9.75 -5.10
CA VAL A 109 3.05 -10.64 -4.57
C VAL A 109 3.05 -11.95 -5.37
N GLY A 110 4.20 -12.39 -5.87
CA GLY A 110 4.28 -13.64 -6.62
C GLY A 110 5.62 -13.77 -7.36
N ARG A 111 5.82 -14.91 -8.02
CA ARG A 111 7.05 -15.19 -8.76
C ARG A 111 7.35 -14.15 -9.84
N GLY A 112 8.60 -14.02 -10.25
CA GLY A 112 8.99 -13.16 -11.37
C GLY A 112 8.35 -13.62 -12.69
N GLY A 113 8.13 -12.66 -13.61
CA GLY A 113 7.69 -12.94 -14.97
C GLY A 113 6.17 -13.14 -15.18
N ILE A 114 5.33 -12.96 -14.15
CA ILE A 114 3.86 -13.09 -14.25
C ILE A 114 3.14 -11.75 -14.52
N PHE A 115 3.78 -10.81 -15.16
CA PHE A 115 3.23 -9.50 -15.57
C PHE A 115 2.85 -8.51 -14.46
N LYS A 116 3.29 -8.67 -13.21
CA LYS A 116 2.92 -7.76 -12.10
C LYS A 116 3.19 -6.28 -12.41
N THR A 117 4.42 -5.93 -12.73
CA THR A 117 4.81 -4.55 -13.06
C THR A 117 4.20 -4.09 -14.38
N THR A 118 4.09 -5.01 -15.35
CA THR A 118 3.47 -4.76 -16.65
C THR A 118 1.98 -4.42 -16.48
N PHE A 119 1.25 -5.13 -15.62
CA PHE A 119 -0.15 -4.83 -15.32
C PHE A 119 -0.32 -3.38 -14.84
N PHE A 120 0.48 -2.94 -13.88
CA PHE A 120 0.40 -1.56 -13.39
C PHE A 120 0.78 -0.53 -14.45
N ALA A 121 1.76 -0.83 -15.30
CA ALA A 121 2.13 0.07 -16.40
C ALA A 121 1.01 0.19 -17.43
N TYR A 122 0.29 -0.89 -17.70
CA TYR A 122 -0.84 -0.93 -18.64
C TYR A 122 -2.18 -0.58 -18.00
N LEU A 123 -2.24 -0.38 -16.69
CA LEU A 123 -3.46 0.10 -16.04
C LEU A 123 -3.88 1.48 -16.57
N LEU A 124 -2.91 2.34 -16.90
CA LEU A 124 -3.18 3.63 -17.53
C LEU A 124 -3.41 3.47 -19.05
N PRO A 125 -4.44 4.15 -19.60
CA PRO A 125 -4.67 4.17 -21.04
C PRO A 125 -3.45 4.74 -21.79
N PRO A 126 -3.26 4.38 -23.08
CA PRO A 126 -2.06 4.77 -23.83
C PRO A 126 -1.73 6.26 -23.77
N ILE A 127 -2.74 7.13 -23.82
CA ILE A 127 -2.57 8.59 -23.74
C ILE A 127 -2.05 9.06 -22.37
N LEU A 128 -2.29 8.32 -21.30
CA LEU A 128 -1.89 8.65 -19.94
C LEU A 128 -0.66 7.84 -19.44
N ARG A 129 -0.11 6.91 -20.23
CA ARG A 129 1.02 6.07 -19.78
C ARG A 129 2.28 6.84 -19.39
N GLN A 130 2.49 8.03 -19.94
CA GLN A 130 3.58 8.92 -19.51
C GLN A 130 3.48 9.36 -18.04
N TYR A 131 2.31 9.21 -17.44
CA TYR A 131 2.07 9.50 -16.02
C TYR A 131 2.24 8.26 -15.11
N PHE A 132 2.68 7.14 -15.67
CA PHE A 132 3.20 6.01 -14.92
C PHE A 132 4.69 6.19 -14.64
N ILE A 133 5.12 5.83 -13.44
CA ILE A 133 6.54 5.71 -13.11
C ILE A 133 6.77 4.39 -12.35
N ASN A 134 7.85 3.70 -12.70
CA ASN A 134 8.37 2.57 -11.95
C ASN A 134 9.70 2.98 -11.34
N ASP A 135 9.75 3.11 -10.01
CA ASP A 135 10.94 3.53 -9.28
C ASP A 135 11.12 2.69 -8.02
N SER A 136 12.12 1.82 -8.04
CA SER A 136 12.50 0.96 -6.92
C SER A 136 13.41 1.64 -5.90
N THR A 137 13.96 2.82 -6.22
CA THR A 137 15.02 3.47 -5.44
C THR A 137 14.59 4.76 -4.73
N ALA A 138 13.30 5.08 -4.75
CA ALA A 138 12.79 6.35 -4.27
C ALA A 138 13.16 6.64 -2.81
N ASN A 139 13.83 7.76 -2.59
CA ASN A 139 13.99 8.32 -1.26
C ASN A 139 12.73 9.14 -0.90
N TYR A 140 11.87 8.60 -0.06
CA TYR A 140 10.55 9.16 0.29
C TYR A 140 10.58 10.52 0.99
N THR A 141 11.75 10.99 1.36
CA THR A 141 11.99 12.33 1.91
C THR A 141 12.47 13.31 0.85
N ASP A 142 12.75 12.81 -0.35
CA ASP A 142 13.31 13.60 -1.44
C ASP A 142 12.23 14.42 -2.15
N LYS A 143 12.66 15.53 -2.73
CA LYS A 143 11.81 16.40 -3.55
C LYS A 143 11.31 15.68 -4.80
N ASP A 144 12.14 14.83 -5.38
CA ASP A 144 11.82 14.10 -6.61
C ASP A 144 10.65 13.13 -6.38
N PHE A 145 10.63 12.41 -5.24
CA PHE A 145 9.48 11.59 -4.86
C PHE A 145 8.20 12.41 -4.65
N MET A 146 8.30 13.55 -3.96
CA MET A 146 7.16 14.43 -3.73
C MET A 146 6.64 15.02 -5.05
N GLU A 147 7.53 15.37 -5.97
CA GLU A 147 7.17 15.87 -7.31
C GLU A 147 6.53 14.75 -8.14
N ALA A 148 7.05 13.52 -8.06
CA ALA A 148 6.44 12.36 -8.70
C ALA A 148 5.02 12.09 -8.16
N CYS A 149 4.80 12.13 -6.84
CA CYS A 149 3.48 12.02 -6.24
C CYS A 149 2.48 13.08 -6.72
N SER A 150 2.97 14.23 -7.17
CA SER A 150 2.11 15.34 -7.65
C SER A 150 1.90 15.34 -9.16
N SER A 151 2.88 14.86 -9.93
CA SER A 151 2.90 14.91 -11.40
C SER A 151 2.54 13.59 -12.08
N LYS A 152 2.60 12.47 -11.36
CA LYS A 152 2.28 11.14 -11.89
C LYS A 152 0.92 10.67 -11.40
N ALA A 153 0.29 9.80 -12.18
CA ALA A 153 -0.98 9.17 -11.87
C ALA A 153 -0.80 7.88 -11.04
N VAL A 154 0.22 7.09 -11.39
CA VAL A 154 0.56 5.83 -10.72
C VAL A 154 2.06 5.76 -10.51
N LEU A 155 2.46 5.49 -9.26
CA LEU A 155 3.84 5.24 -8.87
C LEU A 155 3.96 3.77 -8.45
N CYS A 156 4.64 2.98 -9.25
CA CYS A 156 4.90 1.57 -8.95
C CYS A 156 6.26 1.44 -8.25
N MET A 157 6.25 0.76 -7.12
CA MET A 157 7.43 0.47 -6.32
C MET A 157 7.77 -1.01 -6.52
N ASP A 158 8.73 -1.27 -7.40
CA ASP A 158 9.23 -2.63 -7.61
C ASP A 158 10.07 -3.07 -6.41
N GLU A 159 10.09 -4.38 -6.12
CA GLU A 159 10.76 -4.92 -4.94
C GLU A 159 10.30 -4.21 -3.64
N PHE A 160 8.98 -4.13 -3.44
CA PHE A 160 8.36 -3.40 -2.34
C PHE A 160 8.89 -3.81 -0.95
N GLU A 161 9.37 -5.03 -0.81
CA GLU A 161 10.03 -5.54 0.40
C GLU A 161 11.23 -4.70 0.86
N CYS A 162 11.92 -4.03 -0.06
CA CYS A 162 13.07 -3.18 0.26
C CYS A 162 12.72 -1.88 1.00
N ILE A 163 11.43 -1.51 1.01
CA ILE A 163 10.92 -0.28 1.66
C ILE A 163 10.92 -0.40 3.19
N PHE A 164 10.78 -1.61 3.71
CA PHE A 164 10.71 -1.88 5.16
C PHE A 164 12.09 -1.75 5.81
N GLY A 165 12.54 -0.52 5.99
CA GLY A 165 13.82 -0.20 6.59
C GLY A 165 13.81 1.14 7.33
N LYS A 166 14.96 1.80 7.38
CA LYS A 166 15.18 3.04 8.17
C LYS A 166 14.23 4.20 7.87
N ASN A 167 13.58 4.21 6.70
CA ASN A 167 12.77 5.33 6.23
C ASN A 167 11.25 5.07 6.30
N LEU A 168 10.79 3.97 6.89
CA LEU A 168 9.37 3.57 6.91
C LEU A 168 8.45 4.66 7.50
N SER A 169 8.86 5.33 8.57
CA SER A 169 8.09 6.41 9.19
C SER A 169 7.93 7.62 8.27
N ALA A 170 8.98 8.00 7.55
CA ALA A 170 8.95 9.08 6.58
C ALA A 170 8.05 8.74 5.39
N PHE A 171 8.13 7.50 4.89
CA PHE A 171 7.27 6.96 3.85
C PHE A 171 5.80 7.03 4.25
N LYS A 172 5.44 6.49 5.42
CA LYS A 172 4.07 6.54 5.96
C LYS A 172 3.53 7.97 6.07
N SER A 173 4.37 8.91 6.47
CA SER A 173 4.01 10.33 6.53
C SER A 173 3.79 10.91 5.14
N ALA A 174 4.63 10.57 4.16
CA ALA A 174 4.53 11.10 2.79
C ALA A 174 3.24 10.65 2.10
N ILE A 175 2.90 9.36 2.15
CA ILE A 175 1.73 8.80 1.44
C ILE A 175 0.37 9.30 1.94
N THR A 176 0.32 9.93 3.12
CA THR A 176 -0.93 10.47 3.70
C THR A 176 -1.08 11.98 3.52
N LYS A 177 -0.05 12.67 3.01
CA LYS A 177 -0.12 14.11 2.80
C LYS A 177 -1.00 14.46 1.62
N LEU A 178 -1.89 15.43 1.78
CA LEU A 178 -2.72 15.96 0.69
C LEU A 178 -1.93 16.86 -0.26
N THR A 179 -0.93 17.56 0.27
CA THR A 179 -0.11 18.52 -0.49
C THR A 179 1.35 18.43 -0.07
N PHE A 180 2.23 18.75 -0.99
CA PHE A 180 3.67 18.87 -0.76
C PHE A 180 4.10 20.30 -1.01
N SER A 181 4.81 20.90 -0.04
CA SER A 181 5.40 22.23 -0.18
C SER A 181 6.83 22.10 -0.72
N ILE A 182 7.00 22.34 -2.01
CA ILE A 182 8.28 22.14 -2.71
C ILE A 182 8.77 23.47 -3.28
N ARG A 183 10.07 23.71 -3.21
CA ARG A 183 10.74 24.76 -3.94
C ARG A 183 11.58 24.12 -5.04
N ARG A 184 11.15 24.30 -6.30
CA ARG A 184 11.91 23.82 -7.46
C ARG A 184 13.23 24.57 -7.61
N PRO A 185 14.23 23.99 -8.28
CA PRO A 185 15.44 24.71 -8.64
C PRO A 185 15.07 26.02 -9.40
N TYR A 186 15.73 27.11 -9.03
CA TYR A 186 15.53 28.46 -9.58
C TYR A 186 14.22 29.16 -9.21
N ASP A 187 13.25 28.49 -8.58
CA ASP A 187 12.02 29.14 -8.12
C ASP A 187 12.31 30.08 -6.96
N LYS A 188 11.69 31.27 -7.01
CA LYS A 188 11.78 32.26 -5.94
C LYS A 188 10.94 31.89 -4.73
N TYR A 189 9.82 31.22 -4.95
CA TYR A 189 8.84 30.85 -3.93
C TYR A 189 8.66 29.33 -3.85
N ARG A 190 8.07 28.84 -2.76
CA ARG A 190 7.59 27.48 -2.64
C ARG A 190 6.25 27.34 -3.33
N SER A 191 6.04 26.22 -3.99
CA SER A 191 4.76 25.83 -4.58
C SER A 191 4.12 24.73 -3.75
N GLU A 192 2.82 24.82 -3.53
CA GLU A 192 2.02 23.77 -2.93
C GLU A 192 1.52 22.85 -4.05
N LEU A 193 2.01 21.63 -4.10
CA LEU A 193 1.67 20.64 -5.10
C LEU A 193 0.70 19.61 -4.52
N PRO A 194 -0.46 19.36 -5.17
CA PRO A 194 -1.41 18.35 -4.70
C PRO A 194 -0.83 16.93 -4.85
N HIS A 195 -1.15 16.05 -3.93
CA HIS A 195 -0.82 14.61 -4.04
C HIS A 195 -1.91 13.91 -4.84
N ARG A 196 -1.62 13.55 -6.08
CA ARG A 196 -2.54 12.92 -7.03
C ARG A 196 -2.17 11.49 -7.38
N GLY A 197 -0.88 11.17 -7.26
CA GLY A 197 -0.34 9.87 -7.61
C GLY A 197 -0.75 8.80 -6.62
N SER A 198 -1.30 7.69 -7.13
CA SER A 198 -1.58 6.50 -6.33
C SER A 198 -0.39 5.56 -6.33
N LEU A 199 -0.08 4.98 -5.17
CA LEU A 199 1.03 4.05 -5.04
C LEU A 199 0.55 2.62 -5.26
N CYS A 200 1.37 1.85 -5.96
CA CYS A 200 1.27 0.40 -6.05
C CYS A 200 2.65 -0.22 -5.89
N GLY A 201 2.72 -1.52 -5.79
CA GLY A 201 4.00 -2.21 -5.64
C GLY A 201 3.97 -3.64 -6.13
N THR A 202 5.16 -4.19 -6.36
CA THR A 202 5.36 -5.61 -6.64
C THR A 202 6.34 -6.20 -5.65
N SER A 203 6.18 -7.47 -5.29
CA SER A 203 7.12 -8.20 -4.45
C SER A 203 7.26 -9.63 -4.94
N ASN A 204 8.46 -10.18 -4.78
CA ASN A 204 8.72 -11.60 -4.96
C ASN A 204 8.76 -12.33 -3.61
N SER A 205 8.84 -11.60 -2.52
CA SER A 205 8.78 -12.13 -1.15
C SER A 205 7.36 -12.07 -0.61
N GLN A 206 6.90 -13.14 0.02
CA GLN A 206 5.59 -13.16 0.64
C GLN A 206 5.61 -12.43 1.99
N GLN A 207 6.68 -12.55 2.77
CA GLN A 207 6.78 -11.96 4.10
C GLN A 207 7.69 -10.74 4.07
N PHE A 208 7.12 -9.55 4.22
CA PHE A 208 7.86 -8.30 4.19
C PHE A 208 7.30 -7.22 5.14
N ILE A 209 6.07 -7.35 5.63
CA ILE A 209 5.48 -6.37 6.55
C ILE A 209 6.10 -6.55 7.94
N THR A 210 6.74 -5.51 8.44
CA THR A 210 7.36 -5.47 9.79
C THR A 210 6.60 -4.58 10.77
N ASP A 211 5.48 -4.01 10.34
CA ASP A 211 4.76 -2.95 11.03
C ASP A 211 3.34 -3.38 11.41
N ASP A 212 2.99 -3.19 12.68
CA ASP A 212 1.66 -3.52 13.21
C ASP A 212 0.56 -2.57 12.68
N GLU A 213 0.92 -1.32 12.36
CA GLU A 213 0.01 -0.36 11.73
C GLU A 213 0.00 -0.51 10.20
N ASN A 214 -0.37 -1.69 9.72
CA ASN A 214 -0.25 -2.10 8.33
C ASN A 214 -1.47 -1.78 7.43
N ARG A 215 -2.45 -1.02 7.90
CA ARG A 215 -3.69 -0.67 7.18
C ARG A 215 -3.50 0.03 5.83
N ARG A 216 -2.29 0.48 5.53
CA ARG A 216 -1.95 1.15 4.26
C ARG A 216 -1.55 0.18 3.17
N TYR A 217 -1.25 -1.05 3.52
CA TYR A 217 -0.77 -2.06 2.59
C TYR A 217 -1.90 -3.01 2.24
N SER A 218 -2.10 -3.23 0.94
CA SER A 218 -3.06 -4.19 0.38
C SER A 218 -2.30 -5.19 -0.50
N PRO A 219 -1.54 -6.12 0.09
CA PRO A 219 -0.77 -7.11 -0.63
C PRO A 219 -1.63 -8.31 -1.02
N TRP A 220 -1.42 -8.87 -2.23
CA TRP A 220 -2.17 -10.01 -2.77
C TRP A 220 -1.24 -11.02 -3.40
N ILE A 221 -1.32 -12.28 -2.97
CA ILE A 221 -0.55 -13.38 -3.57
C ILE A 221 -1.22 -13.75 -4.88
N VAL A 222 -0.48 -13.60 -5.97
CA VAL A 222 -0.97 -13.77 -7.32
C VAL A 222 -0.35 -15.03 -7.93
N GLU A 223 -1.19 -15.91 -8.43
CA GLU A 223 -0.79 -17.11 -9.17
C GLU A 223 -0.37 -16.74 -10.60
N SER A 224 -1.21 -15.97 -11.30
CA SER A 224 -1.00 -15.53 -12.66
C SER A 224 -1.74 -14.22 -12.96
N ILE A 225 -1.30 -13.51 -13.97
CA ILE A 225 -1.97 -12.32 -14.51
C ILE A 225 -2.11 -12.54 -16.02
N GLU A 226 -3.31 -12.32 -16.54
CA GLU A 226 -3.55 -12.30 -17.99
C GLU A 226 -2.73 -11.17 -18.62
N SER A 227 -2.10 -11.45 -19.76
CA SER A 227 -1.23 -10.47 -20.40
C SER A 227 -2.04 -9.23 -20.85
N PRO A 228 -1.81 -8.06 -20.26
CA PRO A 228 -2.52 -6.83 -20.67
C PRO A 228 -2.09 -6.33 -22.04
N ILE A 229 -1.10 -6.99 -22.67
CA ILE A 229 -0.64 -6.75 -24.04
C ILE A 229 -1.49 -7.52 -25.02
N GLU A 230 -1.81 -8.78 -24.70
CA GLU A 230 -2.62 -9.68 -25.54
C GLU A 230 -4.11 -9.47 -25.34
N GLN A 231 -4.50 -9.11 -24.11
CA GLN A 231 -5.87 -8.79 -23.73
C GLN A 231 -5.95 -7.33 -23.25
N PRO A 232 -6.17 -6.38 -24.16
CA PRO A 232 -6.20 -4.96 -23.81
C PRO A 232 -7.35 -4.64 -22.84
N ILE A 233 -7.01 -3.80 -21.85
CA ILE A 233 -7.98 -3.32 -20.85
C ILE A 233 -9.02 -2.42 -21.55
N ASP A 234 -10.30 -2.59 -21.21
CA ASP A 234 -11.37 -1.67 -21.60
C ASP A 234 -11.33 -0.40 -20.75
N TYR A 235 -10.37 0.47 -21.06
CA TYR A 235 -10.15 1.71 -20.30
C TYR A 235 -11.41 2.58 -20.23
N THR A 236 -12.15 2.67 -21.31
CA THR A 236 -13.31 3.56 -21.42
C THR A 236 -14.35 3.21 -20.36
N HIS A 237 -14.72 1.95 -20.25
CA HIS A 237 -15.76 1.55 -19.32
C HIS A 237 -15.26 1.37 -17.89
N VAL A 238 -14.04 0.86 -17.69
CA VAL A 238 -13.42 0.74 -16.36
C VAL A 238 -13.32 2.11 -15.68
N TYR A 239 -12.84 3.13 -16.39
CA TYR A 239 -12.72 4.48 -15.82
C TYR A 239 -14.06 5.20 -15.70
N ALA A 240 -15.03 4.93 -16.61
CA ALA A 240 -16.40 5.44 -16.51
C ALA A 240 -17.09 4.93 -15.22
N GLU A 241 -16.97 3.64 -14.92
CA GLU A 241 -17.45 3.05 -13.66
C GLU A 241 -16.77 3.71 -12.44
N ALA A 242 -15.43 3.84 -12.47
CA ALA A 242 -14.70 4.45 -11.37
C ALA A 242 -15.12 5.91 -11.10
N VAL A 243 -15.34 6.69 -12.16
CA VAL A 243 -15.85 8.08 -12.05
C VAL A 243 -17.27 8.10 -11.47
N ALA A 244 -18.15 7.22 -11.93
CA ALA A 244 -19.54 7.16 -11.45
C ALA A 244 -19.60 6.81 -9.96
N LEU A 245 -18.88 5.76 -9.54
CA LEU A 245 -18.76 5.34 -8.14
C LEU A 245 -18.12 6.43 -7.26
N GLY A 246 -17.06 7.06 -7.73
CA GLY A 246 -16.42 8.18 -7.04
C GLY A 246 -17.35 9.37 -6.82
N LYS A 247 -18.10 9.77 -7.85
CA LYS A 247 -19.11 10.83 -7.79
C LYS A 247 -20.27 10.49 -6.87
N LYS A 248 -20.74 9.24 -6.87
CA LYS A 248 -21.80 8.76 -5.97
C LYS A 248 -21.37 8.99 -4.52
N VAL A 249 -20.20 8.51 -4.13
CA VAL A 249 -19.67 8.61 -2.79
C VAL A 249 -19.36 10.07 -2.40
N THR A 250 -18.77 10.88 -3.25
CA THR A 250 -18.41 12.27 -2.94
C THR A 250 -19.61 13.23 -2.85
N LYS A 251 -20.73 12.91 -3.48
CA LYS A 251 -21.98 13.70 -3.38
C LYS A 251 -22.76 13.43 -2.09
N GLU A 252 -22.59 12.27 -1.48
CA GLU A 252 -23.25 11.91 -0.24
C GLU A 252 -22.67 12.70 0.92
N LYS A 253 -23.51 13.49 1.62
CA LYS A 253 -23.08 14.32 2.75
C LYS A 253 -22.99 13.56 4.07
N LYS A 254 -23.56 12.36 4.15
CA LYS A 254 -23.56 11.50 5.35
C LYS A 254 -23.44 10.04 4.94
N TYR A 255 -22.38 9.42 5.40
CA TYR A 255 -22.18 7.97 5.27
C TYR A 255 -22.81 7.27 6.46
N LYS A 256 -23.51 6.18 6.20
CA LYS A 256 -23.96 5.25 7.24
C LYS A 256 -22.94 4.14 7.41
N GLU A 257 -22.91 3.53 8.57
CA GLU A 257 -22.13 2.32 8.79
C GLU A 257 -22.65 1.23 7.84
N GLY A 258 -21.73 0.67 7.01
CA GLY A 258 -22.07 -0.31 5.96
C GLY A 258 -22.16 0.25 4.54
N ASP A 259 -22.22 1.57 4.35
CA ASP A 259 -22.18 2.15 3.00
C ASP A 259 -20.81 1.88 2.34
N TRP A 260 -20.85 1.55 1.04
CA TRP A 260 -19.62 1.38 0.27
C TRP A 260 -18.91 2.73 0.09
N THR A 261 -17.61 2.73 0.31
CA THR A 261 -16.75 3.92 0.15
C THR A 261 -15.46 3.53 -0.59
N PHE A 262 -14.84 4.47 -1.29
CA PHE A 262 -13.54 4.21 -1.91
C PHE A 262 -12.35 4.28 -0.92
N TRP A 263 -12.53 4.81 0.28
CA TRP A 263 -11.55 4.68 1.37
C TRP A 263 -11.88 3.48 2.23
N LEU A 264 -10.90 3.01 3.00
CA LEU A 264 -11.12 1.93 3.96
C LEU A 264 -11.89 2.47 5.17
N ASN A 265 -13.08 1.93 5.40
CA ASN A 265 -13.85 2.15 6.61
C ASN A 265 -13.31 1.31 7.78
N ARG A 266 -13.95 1.37 8.95
CA ARG A 266 -13.49 0.65 10.16
C ARG A 266 -13.49 -0.87 9.96
N ALA A 267 -14.50 -1.41 9.32
CA ALA A 267 -14.61 -2.84 9.03
C ALA A 267 -13.53 -3.28 8.04
N ASP A 268 -13.31 -2.52 6.96
CA ASP A 268 -12.26 -2.77 5.98
C ASP A 268 -10.86 -2.77 6.63
N ILE A 269 -10.60 -1.86 7.56
CA ILE A 269 -9.31 -1.80 8.28
C ILE A 269 -9.11 -3.06 9.12
N GLU A 270 -10.15 -3.58 9.74
CA GLU A 270 -10.05 -4.81 10.53
C GLU A 270 -9.84 -6.03 9.64
N LEU A 271 -10.58 -6.14 8.51
CA LEU A 271 -10.36 -7.18 7.51
C LEU A 271 -8.93 -7.13 6.96
N MET A 272 -8.44 -5.93 6.62
CA MET A 272 -7.08 -5.76 6.10
C MET A 272 -6.01 -6.10 7.13
N ARG A 273 -6.25 -5.90 8.43
CA ARG A 273 -5.32 -6.35 9.47
C ARG A 273 -5.23 -7.87 9.54
N GLN A 274 -6.35 -8.57 9.42
CA GLN A 274 -6.38 -10.03 9.42
C GLN A 274 -5.72 -10.57 8.16
N HIS A 275 -6.03 -10.00 7.00
CA HIS A 275 -5.40 -10.28 5.73
C HIS A 275 -3.87 -10.11 5.77
N ASN A 276 -3.39 -9.00 6.31
CA ASN A 276 -1.98 -8.66 6.33
C ASN A 276 -1.13 -9.56 7.25
N ARG A 277 -1.74 -10.35 8.14
CA ARG A 277 -1.02 -11.37 8.93
C ARG A 277 -0.27 -12.37 8.04
N LEU A 278 -0.81 -12.66 6.86
CA LEU A 278 -0.20 -13.55 5.88
C LEU A 278 1.16 -13.02 5.36
N PHE A 279 1.34 -11.70 5.38
CA PHE A 279 2.50 -11.00 4.82
C PHE A 279 3.46 -10.45 5.89
N MET A 280 3.11 -10.64 7.15
CA MET A 280 4.00 -10.21 8.23
C MET A 280 5.24 -11.08 8.29
N VAL A 281 6.39 -10.43 8.44
CA VAL A 281 7.63 -11.13 8.75
C VAL A 281 7.45 -11.82 10.10
N ALA A 282 7.67 -13.11 10.14
CA ALA A 282 7.59 -13.87 11.38
C ALA A 282 8.47 -13.19 12.44
N ASN A 283 7.84 -12.70 13.49
CA ASN A 283 8.57 -12.14 14.60
C ASN A 283 9.20 -13.30 15.36
N TYR A 284 10.48 -13.52 15.13
CA TYR A 284 11.20 -14.64 15.79
C TYR A 284 10.99 -14.65 17.32
N ALA A 285 10.89 -13.46 17.92
CA ALA A 285 10.59 -13.37 19.36
C ALA A 285 9.20 -13.93 19.68
N GLU A 286 8.20 -13.68 18.84
CA GLU A 286 6.84 -14.20 18.94
C GLU A 286 6.82 -15.72 18.84
N GLU A 287 7.46 -16.28 17.81
CA GLU A 287 7.59 -17.70 17.62
C GLU A 287 8.27 -18.40 18.81
N GLN A 288 9.39 -17.83 19.28
CA GLN A 288 10.10 -18.37 20.44
C GLN A 288 9.30 -18.23 21.74
N ILE A 289 8.61 -17.11 21.95
CA ILE A 289 7.73 -16.97 23.12
C ILE A 289 6.62 -18.04 23.09
N LEU A 290 5.91 -18.19 21.99
CA LEU A 290 4.83 -19.17 21.84
C LEU A 290 5.34 -20.62 21.89
N ARG A 291 6.59 -20.86 21.50
CA ARG A 291 7.24 -22.16 21.65
C ARG A 291 7.41 -22.57 23.12
N TYR A 292 7.78 -21.63 23.99
CA TYR A 292 8.08 -21.93 25.41
C TYR A 292 6.94 -21.59 26.35
N TYR A 293 5.95 -20.76 25.93
CA TYR A 293 4.88 -20.27 26.78
C TYR A 293 3.53 -20.32 26.07
N LYS A 294 2.46 -20.51 26.88
CA LYS A 294 1.06 -20.36 26.45
C LYS A 294 0.45 -19.16 27.16
N VAL A 295 -0.47 -18.47 26.48
CA VAL A 295 -1.27 -17.39 27.07
C VAL A 295 -2.30 -18.01 27.99
N PRO A 296 -2.40 -17.61 29.27
CA PRO A 296 -3.48 -18.04 30.15
C PRO A 296 -4.84 -17.52 29.66
N ASP A 297 -5.83 -18.37 29.60
CA ASP A 297 -7.23 -18.05 29.31
C ASP A 297 -8.11 -18.15 30.56
N GLU A 298 -9.43 -17.85 30.41
CA GLU A 298 -10.39 -17.88 31.53
C GLU A 298 -10.60 -19.29 32.10
N THR A 299 -10.26 -20.32 31.37
CA THR A 299 -10.41 -21.75 31.77
C THR A 299 -9.16 -22.30 32.44
N THR A 300 -8.07 -21.53 32.45
CA THR A 300 -6.77 -21.99 32.95
C THR A 300 -6.78 -22.03 34.48
N ASP A 301 -6.44 -23.19 35.04
CA ASP A 301 -6.20 -23.37 36.50
C ASP A 301 -5.06 -22.43 36.94
N VAL A 302 -5.35 -21.63 37.97
CA VAL A 302 -4.42 -20.63 38.54
C VAL A 302 -3.09 -21.24 38.96
N ASN A 303 -3.08 -22.54 39.32
CA ASN A 303 -1.87 -23.26 39.73
C ASN A 303 -0.84 -23.41 38.57
N PHE A 304 -1.28 -23.38 37.33
CA PHE A 304 -0.38 -23.44 36.16
C PHE A 304 0.13 -22.07 35.71
N ILE A 305 -0.44 -20.97 36.22
CA ILE A 305 -0.04 -19.63 35.85
C ILE A 305 1.19 -19.22 36.66
N LYS A 306 2.30 -19.05 35.97
CA LYS A 306 3.55 -18.56 36.56
C LYS A 306 3.77 -17.10 36.24
N PHE A 307 4.41 -16.39 37.17
CA PHE A 307 4.89 -15.04 36.94
C PHE A 307 6.34 -15.08 36.48
N ARG A 308 6.64 -14.41 35.34
CA ARG A 308 8.00 -14.28 34.80
C ARG A 308 8.34 -12.84 34.44
N TYR A 309 9.54 -12.42 34.80
CA TYR A 309 10.07 -11.13 34.34
C TYR A 309 10.49 -11.24 32.86
N SER A 310 10.44 -10.12 32.13
CA SER A 310 10.92 -10.08 30.72
C SER A 310 12.39 -10.54 30.58
N ALA A 311 13.20 -10.37 31.62
CA ALA A 311 14.58 -10.87 31.63
C ALA A 311 14.66 -12.41 31.70
N GLU A 312 13.82 -13.05 32.51
CA GLU A 312 13.77 -14.52 32.64
C GLU A 312 13.22 -15.15 31.34
N ILE A 313 12.23 -14.50 30.73
CA ILE A 313 11.70 -14.93 29.44
C ILE A 313 12.81 -14.83 28.37
N LEU A 314 13.54 -13.70 28.32
CA LEU A 314 14.66 -13.51 27.40
C LEU A 314 15.76 -14.57 27.60
N GLU A 315 16.09 -14.90 28.83
CA GLU A 315 17.10 -15.92 29.15
C GLU A 315 16.67 -17.31 28.66
N ARG A 316 15.39 -17.66 28.86
CA ARG A 316 14.86 -18.97 28.46
C ARG A 316 14.77 -19.15 26.94
N ILE A 317 14.33 -18.10 26.20
CA ILE A 317 14.21 -18.15 24.73
C ILE A 317 15.56 -17.85 24.03
N GLY A 318 16.47 -17.17 24.68
CA GLY A 318 17.76 -16.71 24.14
C GLY A 318 18.92 -17.70 24.31
N SER A 319 18.65 -18.98 24.52
CA SER A 319 19.69 -20.01 24.64
C SER A 319 20.50 -20.24 23.36
N ASN A 320 20.04 -19.73 22.19
CA ASN A 320 20.79 -19.76 20.93
C ASN A 320 21.57 -18.44 20.73
N PRO A 321 22.92 -18.46 20.69
CA PRO A 321 23.74 -17.23 20.57
C PRO A 321 23.53 -16.41 19.30
N ALA A 322 23.15 -17.05 18.17
CA ALA A 322 22.87 -16.38 16.91
C ALA A 322 21.63 -15.45 16.98
N LEU A 323 20.80 -15.60 17.98
CA LEU A 323 19.51 -14.97 18.13
C LEU A 323 19.48 -13.82 19.15
N ARG A 324 20.54 -13.72 19.98
CA ARG A 324 20.67 -12.65 21.00
C ARG A 324 20.80 -11.25 20.41
N GLN A 325 21.22 -11.11 19.15
CA GLN A 325 21.49 -9.77 18.56
C GLN A 325 20.22 -8.95 18.32
N ASN A 326 19.04 -9.58 18.15
CA ASN A 326 17.77 -8.89 17.83
C ASN A 326 16.75 -8.88 18.98
N LEU A 327 17.03 -9.57 20.10
CA LEU A 327 16.12 -9.66 21.24
C LEU A 327 16.63 -8.83 22.41
N ASN A 328 15.85 -7.81 22.79
CA ASN A 328 16.08 -7.03 24.01
C ASN A 328 14.84 -7.02 24.92
N LYS A 329 14.98 -6.58 26.17
CA LYS A 329 13.89 -6.56 27.16
C LYS A 329 12.70 -5.70 26.73
N GLN A 330 12.92 -4.65 25.95
CA GLN A 330 11.86 -3.75 25.46
C GLN A 330 11.05 -4.42 24.35
N ASN A 331 11.72 -5.06 23.40
CA ASN A 331 11.06 -5.78 22.31
C ASN A 331 10.22 -6.95 22.83
N ILE A 332 10.75 -7.74 23.81
CA ILE A 332 9.99 -8.82 24.42
C ILE A 332 8.73 -8.30 25.12
N GLY A 333 8.82 -7.18 25.82
CA GLY A 333 7.67 -6.59 26.50
C GLY A 333 6.55 -6.19 25.51
N SER A 334 6.89 -5.66 24.36
CA SER A 334 5.95 -5.32 23.30
C SER A 334 5.31 -6.58 22.72
N VAL A 335 6.10 -7.58 22.37
CA VAL A 335 5.63 -8.84 21.80
C VAL A 335 4.72 -9.60 22.77
N MET A 336 5.07 -9.67 24.06
CA MET A 336 4.21 -10.30 25.08
C MET A 336 2.84 -9.63 25.19
N SER A 337 2.81 -8.28 25.09
CA SER A 337 1.53 -7.55 25.08
C SER A 337 0.71 -7.83 23.82
N GLN A 338 1.35 -7.91 22.66
CA GLN A 338 0.71 -8.21 21.37
C GLN A 338 0.12 -9.62 21.32
N LEU A 339 0.84 -10.59 21.92
CA LEU A 339 0.36 -11.97 22.07
C LEU A 339 -0.76 -12.12 23.09
N GLY A 340 -1.14 -11.07 23.81
CA GLY A 340 -2.23 -11.09 24.79
C GLY A 340 -1.82 -11.58 26.17
N PHE A 341 -0.55 -11.70 26.48
CA PHE A 341 -0.11 -12.02 27.84
C PHE A 341 -0.43 -10.87 28.80
N LYS A 342 -0.99 -11.22 29.97
CA LYS A 342 -1.38 -10.24 30.99
C LYS A 342 -0.14 -9.73 31.74
N LYS A 343 0.05 -8.40 31.71
CA LYS A 343 1.11 -7.73 32.47
C LYS A 343 0.72 -7.66 33.95
N ILE A 344 1.64 -8.04 34.84
CA ILE A 344 1.45 -8.00 36.30
C ILE A 344 2.55 -7.14 36.90
N HIS A 345 2.17 -6.22 37.81
CA HIS A 345 3.11 -5.41 38.57
C HIS A 345 3.40 -6.06 39.92
N LYS A 346 4.68 -6.22 40.27
CA LYS A 346 5.15 -6.65 41.58
C LYS A 346 6.19 -5.67 42.12
N GLU A 347 6.50 -5.77 43.42
CA GLU A 347 7.43 -4.84 44.09
C GLU A 347 8.81 -4.71 43.35
N LYS A 348 9.29 -5.77 42.72
CA LYS A 348 10.57 -5.78 41.98
C LYS A 348 10.43 -5.38 40.50
N GLY A 349 9.22 -4.97 40.05
CA GLY A 349 8.98 -4.51 38.69
C GLY A 349 7.85 -5.25 37.95
N ASN A 350 7.71 -4.95 36.66
CA ASN A 350 6.70 -5.55 35.78
C ASN A 350 7.13 -6.91 35.25
N GLY A 351 6.20 -7.84 35.22
CA GLY A 351 6.35 -9.15 34.60
C GLY A 351 5.05 -9.62 33.95
N TRP A 352 4.97 -10.88 33.61
CA TRP A 352 3.94 -11.45 32.76
C TRP A 352 3.36 -12.72 33.40
N ALA A 353 2.05 -12.90 33.30
CA ALA A 353 1.39 -14.16 33.60
C ALA A 353 1.57 -15.09 32.40
N VAL A 354 2.17 -16.25 32.62
CA VAL A 354 2.49 -17.22 31.56
C VAL A 354 2.19 -18.64 32.04
N ILE A 355 1.87 -19.54 31.11
CA ILE A 355 1.92 -20.98 31.31
C ILE A 355 3.18 -21.47 30.62
N GLU A 356 4.04 -22.16 31.34
CA GLU A 356 5.25 -22.75 30.77
C GLU A 356 4.92 -24.07 30.10
N LYS A 357 5.35 -24.25 28.85
CA LYS A 357 5.26 -25.52 28.14
C LYS A 357 6.26 -26.53 28.71
N GLU A 358 5.82 -27.78 28.87
CA GLU A 358 6.66 -28.87 29.35
C GLU A 358 7.61 -29.37 28.25
N PRO A 359 8.75 -30.02 28.59
CA PRO A 359 9.74 -30.48 27.62
C PRO A 359 9.19 -31.40 26.52
N GLN A 360 8.14 -32.18 26.82
CA GLN A 360 7.49 -33.09 25.86
C GLN A 360 6.69 -32.29 24.80
N GLU A 361 6.05 -31.19 25.17
CA GLU A 361 5.34 -30.30 24.25
C GLU A 361 6.32 -29.55 23.32
N LEU A 362 7.51 -29.21 23.82
CA LEU A 362 8.57 -28.57 23.04
C LEU A 362 9.12 -29.44 21.91
N ASN A 363 9.15 -30.76 22.11
CA ASN A 363 9.64 -31.70 21.11
C ASN A 363 8.61 -31.97 19.99
N ASN A 364 7.32 -31.88 20.28
CA ASN A 364 6.26 -32.04 19.29
C ASN A 364 6.16 -30.85 18.35
N ASP A 365 6.39 -29.63 18.85
CA ASP A 365 6.39 -28.38 18.03
C ASP A 365 7.63 -28.34 17.10
N ALA A 366 8.71 -29.05 17.41
CA ALA A 366 9.91 -29.10 16.55
C ALA A 366 9.74 -29.98 15.30
N ALA A 367 8.71 -30.84 15.28
CA ALA A 367 8.42 -31.75 14.16
C ALA A 367 7.55 -31.10 13.06
N VAL A 368 7.08 -29.88 13.25
CA VAL A 368 6.28 -29.13 12.26
C VAL A 368 7.08 -27.89 11.83
N SER A 369 8.11 -28.11 11.03
CA SER A 369 8.78 -27.02 10.31
C SER A 369 8.00 -26.69 9.05
N PRO A 370 7.72 -25.41 8.75
CA PRO A 370 6.97 -25.01 7.54
C PRO A 370 7.71 -25.24 6.22
N ASN A 371 8.95 -25.75 6.26
CA ASN A 371 9.81 -25.87 5.08
C ASN A 371 9.75 -27.20 4.30
N ASP A 372 8.92 -28.16 4.73
CA ASP A 372 8.84 -29.46 4.04
C ASP A 372 7.58 -29.61 3.19
N LYS A 373 7.31 -28.71 2.25
CA LYS A 373 6.41 -28.97 1.10
C LYS A 373 6.64 -27.94 0.00
N LEU A 374 7.77 -28.06 -0.69
CA LEU A 374 7.95 -27.60 -2.06
C LEU A 374 9.02 -28.50 -2.72
N GLU A 375 8.71 -29.77 -2.87
CA GLU A 375 9.27 -30.66 -3.89
C GLU A 375 8.08 -31.48 -4.43
N ASP A 376 7.78 -31.22 -5.68
CA ASP A 376 7.18 -31.92 -6.81
C ASP A 376 6.23 -31.00 -7.59
#